data_92e42f37a9238768ad6152a83b775614
#
_entry.id   92e42f37a9238768ad6152a83b775614
#
_cell.length_a   1.000
_cell.length_b   1.000
_cell.length_c   1.000
_cell.angle_alpha   90.00
_cell.angle_beta   90.00
_cell.angle_gamma   90.00
#
_symmetry.space_group_name_H-M   'P 1'
#
loop_
_entity.id
_entity.type
_entity.pdbx_description
1 polymer ?
#
loop_
_entity_poly.entity_id
_entity_poly.type
_entity_poly.pdbx_seq_one_letter_code
_entity_poly.pdbx_strand_id
1 'polypeptide(L)'
;MAQSAGKPNVVVILVDDMGFSDIGCYGGEIPTPHIDRLAANGVRFTQFYNTARCSPTRASLLTGLYPHQCGMGHLDDMYVEGSRGYQAKISDDAVTIAEALKPAGYFTAMTGKWHVGQPRGTTPWTRGFDRHLNLVRGGVYYSNQKGREKELLYLNGKPLPMNAPELSPPWYSTDLWTTFGLKFIDESLAEKKPFFLYLAHNAPHFPMMAPPEEIAKFRGKFKKGWDKLREERYHRQLAMGLIDKRWPLTERPPDSPAWDSLAAAEQDRFDHMMAIYAATMSILDRNIGRLVDGLRERGVLENTLILFLSDNGGNAESGPRGRYEGENPGDANSTVFIGMNWATLNNTPFRRYKHFTHEGGVATPLIAHWPKGIPDARKGKFEAQPGHVVDLMPTVLEVAGATYPAQRNGVKVTPTEGVSLVPSLAGKPNGRTEPIYFMHEGNRGIRHGKWKLVAKHGDPWELYDLEADRTETRNQINAHPEIAKDLMARYEAWARRTHVDAWSGPPRTDWGQVPPAARK
;
A
#
# COMPACT_ATOMS: atom_id res chain seq x y z
N MET A 1 0.80 32.84 16.52
CA MET A 1 -0.66 33.02 16.73
C MET A 1 -1.24 31.64 16.93
N ALA A 2 -1.82 31.35 18.09
CA ALA A 2 -2.45 30.06 18.33
C ALA A 2 -3.66 29.90 17.38
N GLN A 3 -3.60 28.93 16.48
CA GLN A 3 -4.75 28.51 15.71
C GLN A 3 -5.84 28.08 16.71
N SER A 4 -7.04 28.66 16.62
CA SER A 4 -8.20 28.20 17.40
C SER A 4 -8.29 26.67 17.31
N ALA A 5 -8.92 25.99 18.28
CA ALA A 5 -9.13 24.54 18.29
C ALA A 5 -9.89 24.06 17.04
N GLY A 6 -9.21 24.09 15.89
CA GLY A 6 -9.75 23.78 14.58
C GLY A 6 -9.80 22.27 14.34
N LYS A 7 -10.53 21.88 13.31
CA LYS A 7 -10.57 20.48 12.83
C LYS A 7 -9.17 19.96 12.57
N PRO A 8 -8.87 18.68 12.87
CA PRO A 8 -7.57 18.07 12.59
C PRO A 8 -7.26 18.06 11.09
N ASN A 9 -5.99 18.21 10.73
CA ASN A 9 -5.53 17.92 9.39
C ASN A 9 -5.35 16.40 9.22
N VAL A 10 -5.39 15.92 8.00
CA VAL A 10 -5.19 14.50 7.69
C VAL A 10 -4.19 14.35 6.56
N VAL A 11 -3.20 13.49 6.76
CA VAL A 11 -2.24 13.07 5.75
C VAL A 11 -2.30 11.55 5.61
N VAL A 12 -2.56 11.05 4.41
CA VAL A 12 -2.44 9.63 4.07
C VAL A 12 -1.22 9.46 3.18
N ILE A 13 -0.21 8.75 3.69
CA ILE A 13 1.01 8.42 2.96
C ILE A 13 0.87 6.98 2.48
N LEU A 14 0.71 6.80 1.18
CA LEU A 14 0.66 5.49 0.55
C LEU A 14 1.95 5.24 -0.23
N VAL A 15 2.62 4.12 0.04
CA VAL A 15 3.79 3.67 -0.71
C VAL A 15 3.43 2.47 -1.59
N ASP A 16 4.23 2.18 -2.62
CA ASP A 16 3.91 1.26 -3.71
C ASP A 16 4.86 0.07 -3.72
N ASP A 17 4.34 -1.15 -3.54
CA ASP A 17 5.11 -2.41 -3.55
C ASP A 17 6.05 -2.63 -2.34
N MET A 18 5.87 -1.95 -1.23
CA MET A 18 6.62 -2.20 0.00
C MET A 18 6.04 -3.40 0.75
N GLY A 19 6.87 -4.37 1.13
CA GLY A 19 6.46 -5.52 1.92
C GLY A 19 6.12 -5.19 3.38
N PHE A 20 5.47 -6.13 4.06
CA PHE A 20 5.00 -5.98 5.44
C PHE A 20 6.09 -5.57 6.42
N SER A 21 7.32 -6.04 6.21
CA SER A 21 8.38 -5.93 7.21
C SER A 21 9.63 -5.18 6.73
N ASP A 22 9.55 -4.38 5.68
CA ASP A 22 10.72 -3.68 5.12
C ASP A 22 11.24 -2.52 5.95
N ILE A 23 10.40 -1.94 6.79
CA ILE A 23 10.77 -0.80 7.66
C ILE A 23 11.25 -1.25 9.04
N GLY A 24 12.14 -0.50 9.66
CA GLY A 24 12.79 -0.85 10.93
C GLY A 24 11.81 -1.18 12.04
N CYS A 25 10.76 -0.38 12.23
CA CYS A 25 9.73 -0.58 13.25
C CYS A 25 8.81 -1.81 13.01
N TYR A 26 8.98 -2.53 11.88
CA TYR A 26 8.39 -3.84 11.60
C TYR A 26 9.44 -4.95 11.41
N GLY A 27 10.69 -4.70 11.80
CA GLY A 27 11.78 -5.68 11.85
C GLY A 27 12.72 -5.67 10.66
N GLY A 28 12.55 -4.75 9.68
CA GLY A 28 13.43 -4.57 8.54
C GLY A 28 14.85 -4.19 8.92
N GLU A 29 15.82 -4.55 8.08
CA GLU A 29 17.22 -4.19 8.25
C GLU A 29 17.60 -2.90 7.51
N ILE A 30 16.72 -2.37 6.65
CA ILE A 30 16.91 -1.07 6.00
C ILE A 30 16.65 0.03 7.04
N PRO A 31 17.59 0.94 7.29
CA PRO A 31 17.36 2.04 8.23
C PRO A 31 16.24 2.97 7.75
N THR A 32 15.21 3.13 8.60
CA THR A 32 14.06 4.02 8.34
C THR A 32 13.77 4.91 9.55
N PRO A 33 14.74 5.73 10.00
CA PRO A 33 14.66 6.44 11.28
C PRO A 33 13.49 7.42 11.38
N HIS A 34 13.02 8.00 10.27
CA HIS A 34 11.91 8.95 10.28
C HIS A 34 10.57 8.24 10.38
N ILE A 35 10.38 7.12 9.65
CA ILE A 35 9.20 6.25 9.77
C ILE A 35 9.15 5.62 11.16
N ASP A 36 10.30 5.15 11.67
CA ASP A 36 10.41 4.55 13.00
C ASP A 36 10.04 5.56 14.10
N ARG A 37 10.38 6.84 13.90
CA ARG A 37 9.98 7.93 14.82
C ARG A 37 8.48 8.19 14.79
N LEU A 38 7.83 8.14 13.62
CA LEU A 38 6.36 8.20 13.54
C LEU A 38 5.73 7.04 14.32
N ALA A 39 6.27 5.83 14.18
CA ALA A 39 5.81 4.64 14.88
C ALA A 39 6.01 4.74 16.39
N ALA A 40 7.16 5.24 16.86
CA ALA A 40 7.48 5.42 18.27
C ALA A 40 6.55 6.42 18.97
N ASN A 41 6.05 7.42 18.23
CA ASN A 41 5.13 8.46 18.71
C ASN A 41 3.68 8.26 18.22
N GLY A 42 3.37 7.08 17.69
CA GLY A 42 2.07 6.71 17.15
C GLY A 42 1.64 5.32 17.57
N VAL A 43 0.71 4.73 16.85
CA VAL A 43 0.21 3.36 17.01
C VAL A 43 0.56 2.55 15.77
N ARG A 44 1.11 1.34 15.95
CA ARG A 44 1.43 0.40 14.88
C ARG A 44 0.40 -0.72 14.82
N PHE A 45 -0.31 -0.83 13.70
CA PHE A 45 -1.24 -1.94 13.50
C PHE A 45 -0.50 -3.19 13.01
N THR A 46 -0.67 -4.30 13.71
CA THR A 46 -0.05 -5.56 13.33
C THR A 46 -0.89 -6.36 12.35
N GLN A 47 -2.19 -6.07 12.25
CA GLN A 47 -3.18 -6.81 11.45
C GLN A 47 -4.00 -5.85 10.57
N PHE A 48 -3.31 -5.06 9.72
CA PHE A 48 -3.96 -4.19 8.75
C PHE A 48 -3.82 -4.75 7.33
N TYR A 49 -4.87 -4.59 6.52
CA TYR A 49 -4.98 -5.24 5.24
C TYR A 49 -5.27 -4.27 4.09
N ASN A 50 -4.71 -4.60 2.93
CA ASN A 50 -5.01 -4.01 1.62
C ASN A 50 -5.73 -5.03 0.72
N THR A 51 -5.82 -4.77 -0.60
CA THR A 51 -6.53 -5.64 -1.56
C THR A 51 -5.58 -6.36 -2.53
N ALA A 52 -4.34 -6.61 -2.13
CA ALA A 52 -3.29 -7.32 -2.87
C ALA A 52 -2.80 -6.65 -4.17
N ARG A 53 -3.34 -5.50 -4.59
CA ARG A 53 -2.98 -4.85 -5.85
C ARG A 53 -3.17 -3.33 -5.77
N CYS A 54 -2.30 -2.57 -6.48
CA CYS A 54 -2.25 -1.11 -6.41
C CYS A 54 -3.57 -0.40 -6.75
N SER A 55 -4.13 -0.52 -7.97
CA SER A 55 -5.38 0.18 -8.32
C SER A 55 -6.56 -0.23 -7.44
N PRO A 56 -6.82 -1.53 -7.21
CA PRO A 56 -7.85 -1.98 -6.27
C PRO A 56 -7.70 -1.39 -4.86
N THR A 57 -6.49 -1.40 -4.30
CA THR A 57 -6.23 -0.83 -2.98
C THR A 57 -6.45 0.68 -2.94
N ARG A 58 -5.94 1.41 -3.94
CA ARG A 58 -6.10 2.87 -4.03
C ARG A 58 -7.57 3.26 -4.13
N ALA A 59 -8.34 2.54 -4.93
CA ALA A 59 -9.79 2.76 -5.04
C ALA A 59 -10.50 2.47 -3.71
N SER A 60 -10.21 1.34 -3.07
CA SER A 60 -10.81 0.98 -1.77
C SER A 60 -10.46 1.97 -0.66
N LEU A 61 -9.19 2.40 -0.59
CA LEU A 61 -8.73 3.43 0.34
C LEU A 61 -9.48 4.73 0.16
N LEU A 62 -9.60 5.19 -1.10
CA LEU A 62 -10.23 6.48 -1.40
C LEU A 62 -11.74 6.47 -1.23
N THR A 63 -12.42 5.33 -1.36
CA THR A 63 -13.89 5.26 -1.39
C THR A 63 -14.51 4.61 -0.17
N GLY A 64 -13.76 3.82 0.60
CA GLY A 64 -14.31 3.01 1.69
C GLY A 64 -15.13 1.81 1.20
N LEU A 65 -14.98 1.42 -0.07
CA LEU A 65 -15.68 0.32 -0.73
C LEU A 65 -14.69 -0.79 -1.12
N TYR A 66 -15.17 -2.02 -1.25
CA TYR A 66 -14.35 -3.07 -1.88
C TYR A 66 -14.15 -2.76 -3.37
N PRO A 67 -13.03 -3.25 -3.98
CA PRO A 67 -12.64 -2.83 -5.33
C PRO A 67 -13.73 -3.01 -6.39
N HIS A 68 -14.42 -4.14 -6.39
CA HIS A 68 -15.48 -4.44 -7.37
C HIS A 68 -16.73 -3.58 -7.17
N GLN A 69 -17.04 -3.16 -5.93
CA GLN A 69 -18.16 -2.24 -5.68
C GLN A 69 -17.94 -0.87 -6.31
N CYS A 70 -16.68 -0.41 -6.34
CA CYS A 70 -16.35 0.88 -6.93
C CYS A 70 -15.79 0.80 -8.37
N GLY A 71 -15.95 -0.37 -9.05
CA GLY A 71 -15.58 -0.53 -10.46
C GLY A 71 -14.10 -0.80 -10.73
N MET A 72 -13.29 -0.98 -9.69
CA MET A 72 -11.83 -1.13 -9.76
C MET A 72 -11.35 -2.51 -9.29
N GLY A 73 -12.02 -3.59 -9.69
CA GLY A 73 -11.64 -4.97 -9.35
C GLY A 73 -10.26 -5.40 -9.91
N HIS A 74 -9.71 -4.62 -10.86
CA HIS A 74 -8.38 -4.81 -11.44
C HIS A 74 -7.69 -3.47 -11.68
N LEU A 75 -6.55 -3.49 -12.40
CA LEU A 75 -5.87 -2.27 -12.85
C LEU A 75 -6.75 -1.43 -13.79
N ASP A 76 -6.45 -0.15 -13.92
CA ASP A 76 -7.23 0.81 -14.72
C ASP A 76 -7.07 0.68 -16.24
N ASP A 77 -6.37 -0.35 -16.70
CA ASP A 77 -6.29 -0.78 -18.11
C ASP A 77 -7.18 -2.00 -18.40
N MET A 78 -7.77 -2.63 -17.38
CA MET A 78 -8.67 -3.77 -17.55
C MET A 78 -10.13 -3.33 -17.48
N TYR A 79 -10.75 -3.18 -18.62
CA TYR A 79 -12.17 -2.91 -18.78
C TYR A 79 -12.89 -4.14 -19.31
N VAL A 80 -14.01 -4.49 -18.67
CA VAL A 80 -14.90 -5.56 -19.13
C VAL A 80 -16.28 -4.96 -19.39
N GLU A 81 -16.74 -5.04 -20.64
CA GLU A 81 -18.02 -4.51 -21.03
C GLU A 81 -19.17 -5.21 -20.28
N GLY A 82 -20.13 -4.41 -19.78
CA GLY A 82 -21.26 -4.91 -18.99
C GLY A 82 -20.92 -5.28 -17.53
N SER A 83 -19.63 -5.37 -17.16
CA SER A 83 -19.23 -5.64 -15.78
C SER A 83 -19.27 -4.38 -14.93
N ARG A 84 -19.93 -4.45 -13.78
CA ARG A 84 -19.90 -3.39 -12.78
C ARG A 84 -18.58 -3.40 -11.99
N GLY A 85 -18.00 -4.57 -11.77
CA GLY A 85 -16.77 -4.74 -10.99
C GLY A 85 -15.49 -4.35 -11.74
N TYR A 86 -15.52 -4.31 -13.08
CA TYR A 86 -14.34 -4.09 -13.93
C TYR A 86 -14.54 -2.92 -14.91
N GLN A 87 -14.84 -1.74 -14.39
CA GLN A 87 -15.03 -0.50 -15.18
C GLN A 87 -13.72 0.21 -15.53
N ALA A 88 -12.59 -0.22 -14.94
CA ALA A 88 -11.28 0.44 -15.06
C ALA A 88 -11.31 1.93 -14.64
N LYS A 89 -12.24 2.31 -13.80
CA LYS A 89 -12.43 3.65 -13.19
C LYS A 89 -13.21 3.54 -11.91
N ILE A 90 -13.06 4.50 -11.01
CA ILE A 90 -13.97 4.61 -9.85
C ILE A 90 -15.37 4.95 -10.37
N SER A 91 -16.36 4.15 -10.01
CA SER A 91 -17.76 4.28 -10.44
C SER A 91 -18.40 5.60 -9.98
N ASP A 92 -19.48 6.00 -10.66
CA ASP A 92 -20.14 7.28 -10.41
C ASP A 92 -20.95 7.29 -9.11
N ASP A 93 -21.34 6.12 -8.61
CA ASP A 93 -22.01 5.93 -7.32
C ASP A 93 -21.07 5.70 -6.13
N ALA A 94 -19.75 5.81 -6.35
CA ALA A 94 -18.75 5.84 -5.29
C ALA A 94 -18.27 7.27 -5.04
N VAL A 95 -18.04 7.62 -3.78
CA VAL A 95 -17.53 8.93 -3.35
C VAL A 95 -16.13 8.76 -2.79
N THR A 96 -15.22 9.66 -3.13
CA THR A 96 -13.87 9.68 -2.55
C THR A 96 -13.83 10.44 -1.23
N ILE A 97 -12.80 10.16 -0.40
CA ILE A 97 -12.52 10.94 0.82
C ILE A 97 -12.45 12.44 0.49
N ALA A 98 -11.80 12.82 -0.60
CA ALA A 98 -11.69 14.22 -1.00
C ALA A 98 -13.05 14.84 -1.29
N GLU A 99 -13.94 14.16 -2.02
CA GLU A 99 -15.31 14.63 -2.27
C GLU A 99 -16.12 14.75 -0.97
N ALA A 100 -16.01 13.77 -0.07
CA ALA A 100 -16.75 13.74 1.19
C ALA A 100 -16.29 14.83 2.19
N LEU A 101 -15.04 15.26 2.11
CA LEU A 101 -14.48 16.28 2.99
C LEU A 101 -14.77 17.73 2.56
N LYS A 102 -15.11 17.98 1.29
CA LYS A 102 -15.41 19.34 0.80
C LYS A 102 -16.52 20.04 1.56
N PRO A 103 -17.69 19.42 1.82
CA PRO A 103 -18.74 20.06 2.61
C PRO A 103 -18.32 20.37 4.04
N ALA A 104 -17.32 19.66 4.57
CA ALA A 104 -16.75 19.91 5.89
C ALA A 104 -15.72 21.06 5.91
N GLY A 105 -15.45 21.69 4.75
CA GLY A 105 -14.58 22.85 4.61
C GLY A 105 -13.09 22.53 4.48
N TYR A 106 -12.73 21.29 4.16
CA TYR A 106 -11.35 20.90 3.94
C TYR A 106 -10.81 21.36 2.58
N PHE A 107 -9.56 21.79 2.58
CA PHE A 107 -8.73 21.90 1.39
C PHE A 107 -8.17 20.51 1.07
N THR A 108 -8.38 20.03 -0.15
CA THR A 108 -8.03 18.66 -0.54
C THR A 108 -6.92 18.66 -1.56
N ALA A 109 -5.84 17.94 -1.27
CA ALA A 109 -4.67 17.89 -2.13
C ALA A 109 -4.15 16.46 -2.32
N MET A 110 -3.54 16.18 -3.48
CA MET A 110 -2.79 14.96 -3.70
C MET A 110 -1.50 15.18 -4.46
N THR A 111 -0.50 14.35 -4.18
CA THR A 111 0.71 14.25 -5.00
C THR A 111 1.11 12.79 -5.21
N GLY A 112 1.66 12.46 -6.39
CA GLY A 112 2.15 11.14 -6.72
C GLY A 112 1.24 10.32 -7.61
N LYS A 113 1.25 9.00 -7.44
CA LYS A 113 0.55 8.04 -8.31
C LYS A 113 -0.96 8.01 -8.06
N TRP A 114 -1.76 8.26 -9.10
CA TRP A 114 -3.22 8.18 -9.05
C TRP A 114 -3.74 6.77 -9.27
N HIS A 115 -3.59 6.23 -10.46
CA HIS A 115 -3.83 4.85 -10.88
C HIS A 115 -5.25 4.29 -10.61
N VAL A 116 -6.27 5.14 -10.71
CA VAL A 116 -7.69 4.74 -10.51
C VAL A 116 -8.60 5.31 -11.59
N GLY A 117 -8.20 5.17 -12.86
CA GLY A 117 -9.07 5.37 -14.01
C GLY A 117 -8.95 6.72 -14.71
N GLN A 118 -7.81 7.42 -14.62
CA GLN A 118 -7.62 8.69 -15.35
C GLN A 118 -7.85 8.56 -16.85
N PRO A 119 -7.41 7.49 -17.57
CA PRO A 119 -7.70 7.32 -18.98
C PRO A 119 -9.20 7.22 -19.32
N ARG A 120 -10.04 6.97 -18.31
CA ARG A 120 -11.51 6.89 -18.43
C ARG A 120 -12.23 8.05 -17.73
N GLY A 121 -11.54 9.18 -17.53
CA GLY A 121 -12.11 10.41 -16.99
C GLY A 121 -12.21 10.51 -15.47
N THR A 122 -11.76 9.50 -14.73
CA THR A 122 -11.70 9.57 -13.26
C THR A 122 -10.37 10.14 -12.82
N THR A 123 -10.29 11.45 -12.75
CA THR A 123 -9.06 12.20 -12.46
C THR A 123 -9.09 12.78 -11.03
N PRO A 124 -7.96 13.17 -10.45
CA PRO A 124 -7.97 13.83 -9.14
C PRO A 124 -8.92 15.02 -9.09
N TRP A 125 -8.90 15.88 -10.11
CA TRP A 125 -9.74 17.10 -10.14
C TRP A 125 -11.23 16.83 -10.35
N THR A 126 -11.62 15.71 -11.02
CA THR A 126 -13.03 15.30 -11.12
C THR A 126 -13.50 14.54 -9.89
N ARG A 127 -12.57 14.12 -9.02
CA ARG A 127 -12.84 13.32 -7.81
C ARG A 127 -12.46 14.05 -6.53
N GLY A 128 -12.63 15.38 -6.53
CA GLY A 128 -12.71 16.20 -5.33
C GLY A 128 -11.41 16.84 -4.86
N PHE A 129 -10.27 16.63 -5.51
CA PHE A 129 -9.02 17.29 -5.12
C PHE A 129 -8.92 18.72 -5.68
N ASP A 130 -8.73 19.71 -4.80
CA ASP A 130 -8.57 21.13 -5.15
C ASP A 130 -7.21 21.40 -5.78
N ARG A 131 -6.18 20.66 -5.34
CA ARG A 131 -4.81 20.71 -5.88
C ARG A 131 -4.27 19.32 -6.10
N HIS A 132 -3.52 19.15 -7.17
CA HIS A 132 -2.81 17.90 -7.41
C HIS A 132 -1.59 18.08 -8.31
N LEU A 133 -0.59 17.24 -8.06
CA LEU A 133 0.46 16.89 -9.00
C LEU A 133 0.51 15.37 -9.09
N ASN A 134 0.06 14.78 -10.21
CA ASN A 134 -0.06 13.34 -10.28
C ASN A 134 0.57 12.69 -11.51
N LEU A 135 1.09 11.49 -11.28
CA LEU A 135 1.41 10.47 -12.27
C LEU A 135 0.17 9.60 -12.51
N VAL A 136 -0.14 9.28 -13.77
CA VAL A 136 -1.33 8.50 -14.12
C VAL A 136 -1.23 7.08 -13.60
N ARG A 137 -0.12 6.36 -13.89
CA ARG A 137 0.13 4.97 -13.51
C ARG A 137 1.62 4.62 -13.53
N GLY A 138 1.97 3.40 -13.07
CA GLY A 138 3.34 2.91 -13.10
C GLY A 138 4.24 3.56 -12.06
N GLY A 139 5.55 3.57 -12.35
CA GLY A 139 6.58 4.22 -11.56
C GLY A 139 7.49 5.08 -12.43
N VAL A 140 7.82 6.26 -11.97
CA VAL A 140 8.82 7.14 -12.56
C VAL A 140 9.68 7.70 -11.43
N TYR A 141 11.00 7.73 -11.63
CA TYR A 141 11.93 8.20 -10.61
C TYR A 141 12.67 9.48 -11.00
N TYR A 142 13.03 9.62 -12.29
CA TYR A 142 13.82 10.77 -12.76
C TYR A 142 13.08 11.51 -13.88
N SER A 143 13.27 12.82 -13.93
CA SER A 143 12.75 13.69 -15.00
C SER A 143 13.25 13.30 -16.40
N ASN A 144 14.38 12.61 -16.51
CA ASN A 144 15.00 12.14 -17.74
C ASN A 144 15.05 10.61 -17.86
N GLN A 145 14.11 9.92 -17.19
CA GLN A 145 14.07 8.45 -17.19
C GLN A 145 13.82 7.89 -18.60
N LYS A 146 14.75 7.03 -19.07
CA LYS A 146 14.65 6.37 -20.36
C LYS A 146 13.38 5.52 -20.49
N GLY A 147 12.72 5.60 -21.66
CA GLY A 147 11.47 4.92 -21.93
C GLY A 147 10.23 5.60 -21.33
N ARG A 148 10.41 6.77 -20.69
CA ARG A 148 9.34 7.60 -20.13
C ARG A 148 9.27 9.00 -20.75
N GLU A 149 9.92 9.23 -21.88
CA GLU A 149 10.04 10.53 -22.55
C GLU A 149 8.68 11.14 -22.92
N LYS A 150 7.66 10.29 -23.14
CA LYS A 150 6.27 10.68 -23.45
C LYS A 150 5.36 10.71 -22.22
N GLU A 151 5.88 10.38 -21.04
CA GLU A 151 5.09 10.43 -19.80
C GLU A 151 4.71 11.87 -19.47
N LEU A 152 3.49 12.05 -19.01
CA LEU A 152 2.98 13.34 -18.56
C LEU A 152 2.65 13.28 -17.08
N LEU A 153 3.07 14.33 -16.37
CA LEU A 153 2.54 14.63 -15.05
C LEU A 153 1.40 15.65 -15.19
N TYR A 154 0.46 15.60 -14.29
CA TYR A 154 -0.70 16.51 -14.34
C TYR A 154 -0.68 17.44 -13.13
N LEU A 155 -0.48 18.73 -13.37
CA LEU A 155 -0.54 19.77 -12.32
C LEU A 155 -1.86 20.52 -12.44
N ASN A 156 -2.76 20.33 -11.48
CA ASN A 156 -4.09 20.99 -11.43
C ASN A 156 -4.86 20.87 -12.76
N GLY A 157 -4.89 19.66 -13.34
CA GLY A 157 -5.54 19.36 -14.63
C GLY A 157 -4.70 19.64 -15.88
N LYS A 158 -3.62 20.42 -15.77
CA LYS A 158 -2.72 20.73 -16.89
C LYS A 158 -1.71 19.59 -17.10
N PRO A 159 -1.66 18.95 -18.29
CA PRO A 159 -0.60 17.99 -18.60
C PRO A 159 0.74 18.71 -18.80
N LEU A 160 1.79 18.19 -18.18
CA LEU A 160 3.15 18.70 -18.23
C LEU A 160 4.11 17.59 -18.65
N PRO A 161 5.03 17.81 -19.61
CA PRO A 161 6.14 16.90 -19.84
C PRO A 161 7.05 16.87 -18.61
N MET A 162 7.79 15.76 -18.42
CA MET A 162 8.61 15.57 -17.22
C MET A 162 9.73 16.61 -17.05
N ASN A 163 10.14 17.27 -18.14
CA ASN A 163 11.13 18.37 -18.11
C ASN A 163 10.51 19.76 -18.06
N ALA A 164 9.20 19.89 -17.80
CA ALA A 164 8.54 21.19 -17.71
C ALA A 164 9.15 22.06 -16.59
N PRO A 165 9.36 23.37 -16.85
CA PRO A 165 9.96 24.30 -15.84
C PRO A 165 9.17 24.34 -14.52
N GLU A 166 7.85 24.19 -14.57
CA GLU A 166 6.98 24.15 -13.40
C GLU A 166 7.32 23.03 -12.42
N LEU A 167 7.99 21.97 -12.90
CA LEU A 167 8.45 20.83 -12.11
C LEU A 167 9.89 21.00 -11.58
N SER A 168 10.58 22.06 -12.01
CA SER A 168 11.97 22.36 -11.61
C SER A 168 12.96 21.20 -11.85
N PRO A 169 13.11 20.71 -13.10
CA PRO A 169 14.06 19.64 -13.40
C PRO A 169 15.53 20.10 -13.22
N PRO A 170 16.47 19.16 -12.92
CA PRO A 170 16.24 17.74 -12.72
C PRO A 170 15.59 17.44 -11.37
N TRP A 171 14.65 16.47 -11.34
CA TRP A 171 14.00 16.03 -10.12
C TRP A 171 14.03 14.50 -9.96
N TYR A 172 13.94 14.08 -8.70
CA TYR A 172 13.64 12.71 -8.30
C TYR A 172 12.22 12.65 -7.75
N SER A 173 11.41 11.69 -8.20
CA SER A 173 9.96 11.73 -7.98
C SER A 173 9.56 11.77 -6.51
N THR A 174 10.24 11.03 -5.63
CA THR A 174 9.93 11.02 -4.20
C THR A 174 10.12 12.41 -3.57
N ASP A 175 11.18 13.14 -4.00
CA ASP A 175 11.40 14.53 -3.57
C ASP A 175 10.35 15.47 -4.15
N LEU A 176 9.99 15.27 -5.43
CA LEU A 176 8.99 16.09 -6.14
C LEU A 176 7.62 16.00 -5.46
N TRP A 177 7.15 14.77 -5.15
CA TRP A 177 5.85 14.58 -4.51
C TRP A 177 5.79 15.26 -3.14
N THR A 178 6.83 15.12 -2.33
CA THR A 178 6.90 15.75 -1.00
C THR A 178 6.96 17.27 -1.10
N THR A 179 7.73 17.81 -2.04
CA THR A 179 7.86 19.26 -2.26
C THR A 179 6.53 19.88 -2.64
N PHE A 180 5.79 19.28 -3.58
CA PHE A 180 4.46 19.78 -3.96
C PHE A 180 3.42 19.54 -2.86
N GLY A 181 3.53 18.44 -2.10
CA GLY A 181 2.68 18.21 -0.93
C GLY A 181 2.79 19.34 0.09
N LEU A 182 4.01 19.75 0.44
CA LEU A 182 4.28 20.87 1.34
C LEU A 182 3.78 22.21 0.76
N LYS A 183 3.98 22.45 -0.55
CA LYS A 183 3.44 23.64 -1.23
C LYS A 183 1.92 23.72 -1.13
N PHE A 184 1.20 22.60 -1.34
CA PHE A 184 -0.25 22.60 -1.23
C PHE A 184 -0.74 22.75 0.22
N ILE A 185 0.05 22.28 1.20
CA ILE A 185 -0.21 22.59 2.61
C ILE A 185 -0.10 24.12 2.85
N ASP A 186 0.92 24.79 2.32
CA ASP A 186 1.06 26.24 2.43
C ASP A 186 -0.17 26.98 1.85
N GLU A 187 -0.66 26.54 0.69
CA GLU A 187 -1.87 27.11 0.07
C GLU A 187 -3.10 26.92 0.98
N SER A 188 -3.27 25.74 1.61
CA SER A 188 -4.37 25.49 2.55
C SER A 188 -4.31 26.38 3.78
N LEU A 189 -3.10 26.60 4.32
CA LEU A 189 -2.87 27.47 5.48
C LEU A 189 -3.14 28.94 5.16
N ALA A 190 -2.78 29.39 3.95
CA ALA A 190 -3.12 30.74 3.46
C ALA A 190 -4.65 30.93 3.36
N GLU A 191 -5.39 29.89 2.97
CA GLU A 191 -6.85 29.90 2.96
C GLU A 191 -7.49 29.66 4.36
N LYS A 192 -6.66 29.42 5.39
CA LYS A 192 -7.09 29.11 6.77
C LYS A 192 -8.03 27.91 6.86
N LYS A 193 -7.83 26.91 5.99
CA LYS A 193 -8.61 25.67 5.95
C LYS A 193 -7.83 24.51 6.55
N PRO A 194 -8.49 23.54 7.21
CA PRO A 194 -7.89 22.24 7.47
C PRO A 194 -7.64 21.54 6.14
N PHE A 195 -6.60 20.69 6.08
CA PHE A 195 -6.27 20.00 4.83
C PHE A 195 -6.40 18.47 4.94
N PHE A 196 -6.68 17.87 3.80
CA PHE A 196 -6.49 16.46 3.52
C PHE A 196 -5.44 16.34 2.42
N LEU A 197 -4.31 15.71 2.73
CA LEU A 197 -3.26 15.41 1.76
C LEU A 197 -3.17 13.90 1.52
N TYR A 198 -3.39 13.46 0.28
CA TYR A 198 -3.08 12.11 -0.18
C TYR A 198 -1.71 12.13 -0.87
N LEU A 199 -0.66 11.69 -0.14
CA LEU A 199 0.72 11.61 -0.62
C LEU A 199 0.99 10.17 -1.08
N ALA A 200 0.86 9.93 -2.38
CA ALA A 200 0.90 8.61 -2.99
C ALA A 200 2.23 8.37 -3.71
N HIS A 201 3.28 8.02 -2.96
CA HIS A 201 4.59 7.71 -3.53
C HIS A 201 4.52 6.52 -4.49
N ASN A 202 5.27 6.57 -5.59
CA ASN A 202 5.49 5.41 -6.44
C ASN A 202 6.70 4.56 -5.98
N ALA A 203 7.50 5.02 -5.04
CA ALA A 203 8.57 4.24 -4.43
C ALA A 203 7.99 3.22 -3.43
N PRO A 204 8.58 2.03 -3.34
CA PRO A 204 9.69 1.47 -4.10
C PRO A 204 9.31 0.63 -5.35
N HIS A 205 8.20 0.93 -6.04
CA HIS A 205 7.73 0.21 -7.24
C HIS A 205 8.78 0.18 -8.36
N PHE A 206 8.84 -0.91 -9.08
CA PHE A 206 9.74 -1.09 -10.23
C PHE A 206 9.37 -0.20 -11.46
N PRO A 207 10.30 0.03 -12.41
CA PRO A 207 11.73 -0.23 -12.34
C PRO A 207 12.37 0.67 -11.28
N MET A 208 13.15 0.06 -10.36
CA MET A 208 13.75 0.80 -9.25
C MET A 208 15.01 1.53 -9.70
N MET A 209 15.14 2.77 -9.22
CA MET A 209 16.26 3.64 -9.53
C MET A 209 16.58 4.51 -8.33
N ALA A 210 17.87 4.79 -8.11
CA ALA A 210 18.31 5.72 -7.07
C ALA A 210 19.64 6.34 -7.48
N PRO A 211 20.02 7.51 -6.90
CA PRO A 211 21.34 8.10 -7.10
C PRO A 211 22.47 7.13 -6.72
N PRO A 212 23.56 7.06 -7.51
CA PRO A 212 24.66 6.12 -7.27
C PRO A 212 25.24 6.21 -5.86
N GLU A 213 25.36 7.42 -5.31
CA GLU A 213 25.85 7.68 -3.96
C GLU A 213 24.91 7.12 -2.87
N GLU A 214 23.62 7.05 -3.12
CA GLU A 214 22.67 6.41 -2.21
C GLU A 214 22.76 4.89 -2.31
N ILE A 215 22.90 4.33 -3.52
CA ILE A 215 23.08 2.89 -3.74
C ILE A 215 24.37 2.40 -3.07
N ALA A 216 25.46 3.15 -3.20
CA ALA A 216 26.76 2.81 -2.62
C ALA A 216 26.72 2.61 -1.11
N LYS A 217 25.82 3.30 -0.39
CA LYS A 217 25.63 3.13 1.06
C LYS A 217 25.15 1.73 1.46
N PHE A 218 24.55 1.00 0.53
CA PHE A 218 23.93 -0.30 0.77
C PHE A 218 24.64 -1.48 0.10
N ARG A 219 25.61 -1.23 -0.79
CA ARG A 219 26.38 -2.29 -1.42
C ARG A 219 27.07 -3.17 -0.38
N GLY A 220 26.98 -4.48 -0.56
CA GLY A 220 27.56 -5.49 0.31
C GLY A 220 26.74 -5.83 1.56
N LYS A 221 25.70 -5.06 1.90
CA LYS A 221 24.90 -5.28 3.12
C LYS A 221 23.96 -6.48 3.02
N PHE A 222 23.64 -6.92 1.82
CA PHE A 222 22.72 -8.03 1.58
C PHE A 222 23.41 -9.32 1.17
N LYS A 223 24.75 -9.40 1.25
CA LYS A 223 25.56 -10.58 0.91
C LYS A 223 25.35 -11.79 1.83
N LYS A 224 24.69 -11.60 2.98
CA LYS A 224 24.20 -12.72 3.80
C LYS A 224 23.09 -13.53 3.11
N GLY A 225 22.45 -12.95 2.09
CA GLY A 225 21.37 -13.54 1.32
C GLY A 225 20.02 -13.57 2.01
N TRP A 226 19.01 -13.86 1.20
CA TRP A 226 17.60 -13.83 1.65
C TRP A 226 17.28 -14.86 2.72
N ASP A 227 17.87 -16.06 2.72
CA ASP A 227 17.58 -17.10 3.72
C ASP A 227 18.00 -16.61 5.11
N LYS A 228 19.23 -16.14 5.25
CA LYS A 228 19.77 -15.68 6.54
C LYS A 228 19.11 -14.38 7.00
N LEU A 229 18.89 -13.45 6.07
CA LEU A 229 18.24 -12.17 6.41
C LEU A 229 16.78 -12.38 6.84
N ARG A 230 16.04 -13.33 6.24
CA ARG A 230 14.68 -13.70 6.68
C ARG A 230 14.69 -14.25 8.10
N GLU A 231 15.61 -15.14 8.42
CA GLU A 231 15.76 -15.69 9.77
C GLU A 231 16.06 -14.57 10.79
N GLU A 232 17.04 -13.71 10.47
CA GLU A 232 17.40 -12.57 11.33
C GLU A 232 16.23 -11.59 11.50
N ARG A 233 15.47 -11.29 10.43
CA ARG A 233 14.30 -10.42 10.47
C ARG A 233 13.19 -11.05 11.32
N TYR A 234 12.91 -12.33 11.16
CA TYR A 234 11.94 -13.08 11.96
C TYR A 234 12.28 -13.02 13.46
N HIS A 235 13.54 -13.22 13.82
CA HIS A 235 13.97 -13.12 15.21
C HIS A 235 13.85 -11.70 15.78
N ARG A 236 14.12 -10.66 14.96
CA ARG A 236 13.85 -9.27 15.38
C ARG A 236 12.38 -9.02 15.62
N GLN A 237 11.51 -9.53 14.76
CA GLN A 237 10.05 -9.40 14.90
C GLN A 237 9.55 -10.08 16.19
N LEU A 238 10.07 -11.26 16.53
CA LEU A 238 9.79 -11.94 17.81
C LEU A 238 10.26 -11.11 19.00
N ALA A 239 11.49 -10.61 18.96
CA ALA A 239 12.06 -9.79 20.04
C ALA A 239 11.30 -8.47 20.25
N MET A 240 10.74 -7.89 19.18
CA MET A 240 9.89 -6.70 19.25
C MET A 240 8.47 -6.97 19.75
N GLY A 241 8.05 -8.23 19.82
CA GLY A 241 6.65 -8.62 20.10
C GLY A 241 5.68 -8.27 18.97
N LEU A 242 6.19 -8.08 17.73
CA LEU A 242 5.38 -7.81 16.55
C LEU A 242 4.62 -9.06 16.08
N ILE A 243 5.25 -10.23 16.23
CA ILE A 243 4.70 -11.53 15.87
C ILE A 243 4.70 -12.48 17.07
N ASP A 244 3.81 -13.47 17.03
CA ASP A 244 3.71 -14.50 18.05
C ASP A 244 4.69 -15.64 17.77
N LYS A 245 5.32 -16.18 18.80
CA LYS A 245 6.23 -17.35 18.71
C LYS A 245 5.58 -18.61 18.16
N ARG A 246 4.25 -18.69 18.17
CA ARG A 246 3.47 -19.80 17.61
C ARG A 246 3.43 -19.78 16.08
N TRP A 247 3.74 -18.63 15.46
CA TRP A 247 3.74 -18.46 14.01
C TRP A 247 5.12 -18.82 13.46
N PRO A 248 5.29 -19.96 12.77
CA PRO A 248 6.59 -20.33 12.25
C PRO A 248 7.01 -19.41 11.11
N LEU A 249 8.31 -19.25 10.92
CA LEU A 249 8.81 -18.67 9.67
C LEU A 249 8.41 -19.59 8.51
N THR A 250 7.80 -19.02 7.47
CA THR A 250 7.41 -19.81 6.29
C THR A 250 8.65 -20.34 5.55
N GLU A 251 8.51 -21.49 4.92
CA GLU A 251 9.56 -22.06 4.08
C GLU A 251 9.89 -21.15 2.89
N ARG A 252 11.09 -21.33 2.35
CA ARG A 252 11.48 -20.71 1.09
C ARG A 252 10.59 -21.27 -0.03
N PRO A 253 10.07 -20.42 -0.96
CA PRO A 253 9.31 -20.90 -2.10
C PRO A 253 10.08 -21.93 -2.92
N PRO A 254 9.43 -22.98 -3.47
CA PRO A 254 10.11 -24.06 -4.21
C PRO A 254 10.98 -23.56 -5.38
N ASP A 255 10.52 -22.53 -6.09
CA ASP A 255 11.24 -21.93 -7.23
C ASP A 255 12.37 -20.96 -6.83
N SER A 256 12.56 -20.73 -5.52
CA SER A 256 13.63 -19.89 -4.99
C SER A 256 14.88 -20.73 -4.71
N PRO A 257 16.04 -20.44 -5.34
CA PRO A 257 17.28 -21.14 -5.02
C PRO A 257 17.74 -20.81 -3.59
N ALA A 258 18.46 -21.74 -2.97
CA ALA A 258 19.19 -21.41 -1.74
C ALA A 258 20.27 -20.38 -2.06
N TRP A 259 20.44 -19.36 -1.21
CA TRP A 259 21.47 -18.33 -1.42
C TRP A 259 22.88 -18.92 -1.61
N ASP A 260 23.26 -19.90 -0.77
CA ASP A 260 24.58 -20.52 -0.80
C ASP A 260 24.81 -21.43 -2.03
N SER A 261 23.76 -21.73 -2.80
CA SER A 261 23.87 -22.48 -4.08
C SER A 261 24.22 -21.58 -5.26
N LEU A 262 24.19 -20.25 -5.08
CA LEU A 262 24.44 -19.29 -6.14
C LEU A 262 25.95 -19.04 -6.34
N ALA A 263 26.36 -18.84 -7.59
CA ALA A 263 27.71 -18.37 -7.89
C ALA A 263 27.95 -16.97 -7.31
N ALA A 264 29.18 -16.64 -6.95
CA ALA A 264 29.55 -15.36 -6.34
C ALA A 264 29.10 -14.13 -7.18
N ALA A 265 29.15 -14.24 -8.52
CA ALA A 265 28.68 -13.18 -9.41
C ALA A 265 27.16 -12.99 -9.35
N GLU A 266 26.38 -14.06 -9.17
CA GLU A 266 24.93 -13.95 -8.97
C GLU A 266 24.59 -13.37 -7.61
N GLN A 267 25.29 -13.78 -6.56
CA GLN A 267 25.14 -13.20 -5.22
C GLN A 267 25.45 -11.69 -5.23
N ASP A 268 26.51 -11.26 -5.93
CA ASP A 268 26.84 -9.84 -6.05
C ASP A 268 25.78 -9.07 -6.83
N ARG A 269 25.22 -9.65 -7.90
CA ARG A 269 24.10 -9.09 -8.67
C ARG A 269 22.84 -8.91 -7.80
N PHE A 270 22.48 -9.92 -7.02
CA PHE A 270 21.33 -9.86 -6.13
C PHE A 270 21.55 -8.87 -4.96
N ASP A 271 22.76 -8.81 -4.40
CA ASP A 271 23.11 -7.77 -3.42
C ASP A 271 22.90 -6.37 -4.00
N HIS A 272 23.34 -6.13 -5.25
CA HIS A 272 23.15 -4.85 -5.90
C HIS A 272 21.67 -4.51 -6.13
N MET A 273 20.86 -5.46 -6.58
CA MET A 273 19.42 -5.27 -6.74
C MET A 273 18.76 -4.83 -5.43
N MET A 274 19.11 -5.48 -4.31
CA MET A 274 18.57 -5.12 -3.00
C MET A 274 19.17 -3.82 -2.46
N ALA A 275 20.41 -3.48 -2.82
CA ALA A 275 21.01 -2.19 -2.49
C ALA A 275 20.27 -1.03 -3.18
N ILE A 276 19.83 -1.20 -4.44
CA ILE A 276 19.01 -0.22 -5.16
C ILE A 276 17.64 -0.05 -4.48
N TYR A 277 17.00 -1.16 -4.09
CA TYR A 277 15.75 -1.14 -3.33
C TYR A 277 15.91 -0.40 -2.00
N ALA A 278 16.95 -0.71 -1.25
CA ALA A 278 17.24 -0.07 0.03
C ALA A 278 17.55 1.43 -0.12
N ALA A 279 18.18 1.83 -1.21
CA ALA A 279 18.42 3.24 -1.53
C ALA A 279 17.09 3.98 -1.80
N THR A 280 16.17 3.39 -2.57
CA THR A 280 14.83 3.99 -2.77
C THR A 280 14.06 4.11 -1.47
N MET A 281 14.14 3.10 -0.59
CA MET A 281 13.51 3.14 0.74
C MET A 281 14.14 4.21 1.65
N SER A 282 15.46 4.37 1.61
CA SER A 282 16.16 5.42 2.38
C SER A 282 15.76 6.82 1.94
N ILE A 283 15.62 7.04 0.62
CA ILE A 283 15.14 8.33 0.08
C ILE A 283 13.69 8.58 0.48
N LEU A 284 12.84 7.54 0.45
CA LEU A 284 11.46 7.62 0.90
C LEU A 284 11.39 8.03 2.38
N ASP A 285 12.14 7.35 3.26
CA ASP A 285 12.20 7.66 4.69
C ASP A 285 12.63 9.12 4.94
N ARG A 286 13.68 9.59 4.26
CA ARG A 286 14.13 10.98 4.33
C ARG A 286 13.03 11.97 3.94
N ASN A 287 12.24 11.65 2.92
CA ASN A 287 11.12 12.49 2.48
C ASN A 287 9.96 12.50 3.45
N ILE A 288 9.70 11.41 4.14
CA ILE A 288 8.75 11.38 5.25
C ILE A 288 9.25 12.27 6.40
N GLY A 289 10.55 12.24 6.68
CA GLY A 289 11.18 13.19 7.61
C GLY A 289 10.94 14.65 7.20
N ARG A 290 11.22 15.00 5.93
CA ARG A 290 10.95 16.35 5.38
C ARG A 290 9.50 16.78 5.54
N LEU A 291 8.55 15.87 5.29
CA LEU A 291 7.12 16.16 5.48
C LEU A 291 6.81 16.46 6.95
N VAL A 292 7.26 15.61 7.88
CA VAL A 292 7.01 15.77 9.33
C VAL A 292 7.65 17.06 9.87
N ASP A 293 8.87 17.35 9.46
CA ASP A 293 9.56 18.59 9.84
C ASP A 293 8.85 19.82 9.25
N GLY A 294 8.44 19.74 7.98
CA GLY A 294 7.65 20.78 7.34
C GLY A 294 6.29 21.05 8.04
N LEU A 295 5.62 20.01 8.53
CA LEU A 295 4.39 20.16 9.34
C LEU A 295 4.69 20.81 10.70
N ARG A 296 5.82 20.45 11.31
CA ARG A 296 6.26 21.01 12.60
C ARG A 296 6.60 22.50 12.48
N GLU A 297 7.38 22.87 11.46
CA GLU A 297 7.77 24.26 11.16
C GLU A 297 6.55 25.17 10.92
N ARG A 298 5.49 24.62 10.34
CA ARG A 298 4.21 25.30 10.12
C ARG A 298 3.30 25.32 11.35
N GLY A 299 3.70 24.71 12.45
CA GLY A 299 2.94 24.65 13.70
C GLY A 299 1.66 23.79 13.63
N VAL A 300 1.56 22.87 12.65
CA VAL A 300 0.34 22.07 12.43
C VAL A 300 0.49 20.60 12.76
N LEU A 301 1.70 20.10 13.02
CA LEU A 301 1.96 18.67 13.28
C LEU A 301 1.11 18.11 14.43
N GLU A 302 1.00 18.85 15.52
CA GLU A 302 0.28 18.40 16.72
C GLU A 302 -1.18 18.02 16.45
N ASN A 303 -1.85 18.74 15.54
CA ASN A 303 -3.24 18.49 15.14
C ASN A 303 -3.37 17.89 13.74
N THR A 304 -2.39 17.07 13.34
CA THR A 304 -2.38 16.35 12.06
C THR A 304 -2.37 14.84 12.31
N LEU A 305 -3.39 14.13 11.84
CA LEU A 305 -3.38 12.67 11.74
C LEU A 305 -2.58 12.27 10.51
N ILE A 306 -1.50 11.52 10.70
CA ILE A 306 -0.68 10.93 9.63
C ILE A 306 -0.92 9.42 9.63
N LEU A 307 -1.33 8.86 8.49
CA LEU A 307 -1.50 7.44 8.25
C LEU A 307 -0.49 6.99 7.19
N PHE A 308 0.41 6.06 7.53
CA PHE A 308 1.42 5.51 6.63
C PHE A 308 1.16 4.04 6.38
N LEU A 309 1.08 3.61 5.10
CA LEU A 309 0.83 2.22 4.71
C LEU A 309 1.33 1.92 3.28
N SER A 310 1.36 0.62 2.90
CA SER A 310 1.64 0.14 1.54
C SER A 310 0.37 -0.34 0.82
N ASP A 311 0.33 -0.23 -0.51
CA ASP A 311 -0.84 -0.60 -1.30
C ASP A 311 -0.95 -2.11 -1.62
N ASN A 312 0.11 -2.87 -1.48
CA ASN A 312 0.14 -4.34 -1.54
C ASN A 312 1.41 -4.87 -0.88
N GLY A 313 1.55 -6.19 -0.80
CA GLY A 313 2.80 -6.81 -0.40
C GLY A 313 3.92 -6.61 -1.41
N GLY A 314 5.14 -7.01 -1.05
CA GLY A 314 6.33 -6.92 -1.88
C GLY A 314 6.14 -7.58 -3.25
N ASN A 315 6.87 -7.11 -4.25
CA ASN A 315 6.66 -7.45 -5.64
C ASN A 315 7.58 -8.59 -6.12
N ALA A 316 6.98 -9.69 -6.53
CA ALA A 316 7.66 -10.86 -7.07
C ALA A 316 7.54 -11.01 -8.61
N GLU A 317 6.90 -10.08 -9.32
CA GLU A 317 6.44 -10.23 -10.71
C GLU A 317 7.54 -10.58 -11.72
N SER A 318 8.80 -10.31 -11.44
CA SER A 318 9.94 -10.69 -12.31
C SER A 318 10.49 -12.11 -12.04
N GLY A 319 9.83 -12.87 -11.16
CA GLY A 319 10.19 -14.25 -10.85
C GLY A 319 11.50 -14.41 -10.07
N PRO A 320 12.06 -15.65 -10.03
CA PRO A 320 13.22 -15.96 -9.17
C PRO A 320 14.48 -15.19 -9.53
N ARG A 321 14.64 -14.81 -10.79
CA ARG A 321 15.86 -14.12 -11.25
C ARG A 321 15.81 -12.61 -11.10
N GLY A 322 14.62 -12.02 -10.87
CA GLY A 322 14.45 -10.59 -10.93
C GLY A 322 14.72 -10.03 -12.34
N ARG A 323 14.97 -8.74 -12.44
CA ARG A 323 15.38 -8.07 -13.67
C ARG A 323 16.54 -7.13 -13.36
N TYR A 324 17.57 -7.12 -14.20
CA TYR A 324 18.79 -6.37 -13.94
C TYR A 324 19.44 -5.99 -15.26
N GLU A 325 19.00 -4.89 -15.83
CA GLU A 325 19.32 -4.44 -17.18
C GLU A 325 19.83 -3.00 -17.17
N GLY A 326 20.70 -2.67 -18.12
CA GLY A 326 21.34 -1.37 -18.28
C GLY A 326 22.84 -1.45 -18.04
N GLU A 327 23.57 -0.45 -18.51
CA GLU A 327 25.02 -0.36 -18.30
C GLU A 327 25.34 -0.09 -16.82
N ASN A 328 24.55 0.77 -16.18
CA ASN A 328 24.68 1.11 -14.76
C ASN A 328 23.35 0.83 -14.03
N PRO A 329 23.07 -0.43 -13.61
CA PRO A 329 21.81 -0.78 -12.98
C PRO A 329 21.52 0.07 -11.75
N GLY A 330 20.32 0.68 -11.74
CA GLY A 330 19.90 1.65 -10.73
C GLY A 330 19.87 3.10 -11.22
N ASP A 331 20.47 3.42 -12.37
CA ASP A 331 20.40 4.75 -12.99
C ASP A 331 19.10 4.96 -13.80
N ALA A 332 18.94 6.18 -14.37
CA ALA A 332 17.78 6.55 -15.18
C ALA A 332 17.64 5.76 -16.50
N ASN A 333 18.66 5.03 -16.92
CA ASN A 333 18.71 4.25 -18.17
C ASN A 333 18.56 2.74 -17.92
N SER A 334 18.34 2.32 -16.70
CA SER A 334 18.32 0.92 -16.30
C SER A 334 16.91 0.39 -16.04
N THR A 335 16.82 -0.95 -15.90
CA THR A 335 15.59 -1.63 -15.51
C THR A 335 15.92 -2.65 -14.43
N VAL A 336 15.55 -2.37 -13.18
CA VAL A 336 15.82 -3.22 -12.03
C VAL A 336 14.52 -3.60 -11.30
N PHE A 337 14.36 -4.93 -11.06
CA PHE A 337 13.27 -5.53 -10.28
C PHE A 337 13.88 -6.52 -9.31
N ILE A 338 13.53 -6.45 -8.03
CA ILE A 338 14.12 -7.33 -6.99
C ILE A 338 13.80 -8.82 -7.16
N GLY A 339 12.64 -9.14 -7.76
CA GLY A 339 12.21 -10.53 -7.95
C GLY A 339 11.68 -11.22 -6.70
N MET A 340 11.30 -12.50 -6.89
CA MET A 340 10.58 -13.29 -5.90
C MET A 340 11.37 -13.52 -4.61
N ASN A 341 12.70 -13.73 -4.72
CA ASN A 341 13.53 -14.07 -3.57
C ASN A 341 13.57 -12.93 -2.54
N TRP A 342 13.81 -11.71 -3.00
CA TRP A 342 13.78 -10.53 -2.15
C TRP A 342 12.36 -10.15 -1.72
N ALA A 343 11.34 -10.36 -2.59
CA ALA A 343 9.95 -10.16 -2.18
C ALA A 343 9.55 -11.11 -1.03
N THR A 344 10.12 -12.31 -0.97
CA THR A 344 9.96 -13.23 0.16
C THR A 344 10.55 -12.65 1.46
N LEU A 345 11.72 -12.00 1.38
CA LEU A 345 12.30 -11.27 2.51
C LEU A 345 11.38 -10.12 2.93
N ASN A 346 10.91 -9.33 1.97
CA ASN A 346 10.10 -8.13 2.21
C ASN A 346 8.79 -8.43 2.96
N ASN A 347 8.21 -9.60 2.73
CA ASN A 347 6.96 -10.04 3.36
C ASN A 347 7.15 -10.90 4.62
N THR A 348 8.38 -11.05 5.12
CA THR A 348 8.65 -11.87 6.34
C THR A 348 7.71 -11.48 7.48
N PRO A 349 7.05 -12.44 8.16
CA PRO A 349 7.24 -13.90 8.09
C PRO A 349 6.29 -14.61 7.12
N PHE A 350 5.46 -13.86 6.41
CA PHE A 350 4.34 -14.38 5.62
C PHE A 350 4.78 -15.01 4.30
N ARG A 351 3.92 -15.85 3.76
CA ARG A 351 4.08 -16.45 2.44
C ARG A 351 3.35 -15.66 1.36
N ARG A 352 3.79 -15.80 0.11
CA ARG A 352 3.28 -15.14 -1.09
C ARG A 352 3.50 -13.61 -1.09
N TYR A 353 2.94 -12.93 -2.08
CA TYR A 353 3.31 -11.57 -2.49
C TYR A 353 2.10 -10.83 -3.06
N LYS A 354 2.30 -9.61 -3.51
CA LYS A 354 1.39 -8.89 -4.43
C LYS A 354 0.70 -9.85 -5.40
N HIS A 355 -0.57 -9.63 -5.72
CA HIS A 355 -1.56 -10.46 -6.40
C HIS A 355 -2.31 -11.48 -5.52
N PHE A 356 -1.67 -12.06 -4.51
CA PHE A 356 -2.27 -13.12 -3.72
C PHE A 356 -3.01 -12.59 -2.51
N THR A 357 -4.10 -13.26 -2.14
CA THR A 357 -4.92 -12.90 -0.97
C THR A 357 -4.43 -13.56 0.33
N HIS A 358 -3.31 -14.30 0.25
CA HIS A 358 -2.57 -14.76 1.42
C HIS A 358 -1.91 -13.61 2.16
N GLU A 359 -1.52 -13.83 3.42
CA GLU A 359 -0.99 -12.76 4.28
C GLU A 359 0.12 -11.93 3.63
N GLY A 360 1.10 -12.55 2.93
CA GLY A 360 2.18 -11.80 2.28
C GLY A 360 1.73 -10.90 1.12
N GLY A 361 0.54 -11.11 0.57
CA GLY A 361 -0.02 -10.23 -0.46
C GLY A 361 -0.90 -9.12 0.08
N VAL A 362 -1.61 -9.35 1.20
CA VAL A 362 -2.62 -8.42 1.72
C VAL A 362 -2.25 -7.76 3.04
N ALA A 363 -1.36 -8.34 3.86
CA ALA A 363 -0.93 -7.69 5.09
C ALA A 363 0.00 -6.52 4.79
N THR A 364 -0.28 -5.37 5.38
CA THR A 364 0.51 -4.15 5.24
C THR A 364 0.79 -3.54 6.60
N PRO A 365 1.95 -2.90 6.82
CA PRO A 365 2.10 -2.04 7.98
C PRO A 365 1.10 -0.88 7.91
N LEU A 366 0.48 -0.53 9.02
CA LEU A 366 -0.20 0.75 9.19
C LEU A 366 0.37 1.44 10.42
N ILE A 367 0.92 2.63 10.24
CA ILE A 367 1.33 3.52 11.33
C ILE A 367 0.35 4.69 11.37
N ALA A 368 -0.27 4.92 12.51
CA ALA A 368 -1.08 6.09 12.77
C ALA A 368 -0.36 7.00 13.77
N HIS A 369 -0.05 8.22 13.36
CA HIS A 369 0.62 9.23 14.18
C HIS A 369 -0.28 10.46 14.29
N TRP A 370 -0.67 10.83 15.51
CA TRP A 370 -1.50 12.00 15.77
C TRP A 370 -1.23 12.50 17.19
N PRO A 371 -0.27 13.41 17.40
CA PRO A 371 0.18 13.80 18.73
C PRO A 371 -0.95 14.24 19.68
N LYS A 372 -1.90 15.05 19.19
CA LYS A 372 -3.04 15.54 19.97
C LYS A 372 -4.17 14.51 20.13
N GLY A 373 -4.34 13.59 19.17
CA GLY A 373 -5.50 12.70 19.12
C GLY A 373 -5.24 11.29 19.69
N ILE A 374 -3.99 10.84 19.72
CA ILE A 374 -3.61 9.54 20.30
C ILE A 374 -3.19 9.73 21.75
N PRO A 375 -3.84 9.04 22.71
CA PRO A 375 -3.44 9.10 24.12
C PRO A 375 -1.97 8.70 24.32
N ASP A 376 -1.23 9.36 25.20
CA ASP A 376 0.19 9.09 25.45
C ASP A 376 0.46 7.63 25.82
N ALA A 377 -0.42 7.00 26.56
CA ALA A 377 -0.31 5.58 26.93
C ALA A 377 -0.36 4.62 25.72
N ARG A 378 -0.84 5.09 24.55
CA ARG A 378 -0.91 4.33 23.32
C ARG A 378 0.29 4.55 22.39
N LYS A 379 1.03 5.63 22.57
CA LYS A 379 2.20 5.94 21.75
C LYS A 379 3.26 4.84 21.84
N GLY A 380 3.77 4.43 20.69
CA GLY A 380 4.73 3.34 20.55
C GLY A 380 4.15 1.92 20.71
N LYS A 381 2.84 1.78 20.94
CA LYS A 381 2.19 0.47 21.15
C LYS A 381 1.78 -0.17 19.82
N PHE A 382 1.64 -1.50 19.90
CA PHE A 382 0.98 -2.28 18.85
C PHE A 382 -0.54 -2.29 19.03
N GLU A 383 -1.25 -2.32 17.91
CA GLU A 383 -2.68 -2.57 17.82
C GLU A 383 -2.93 -3.85 17.02
N ALA A 384 -3.59 -4.82 17.63
CA ALA A 384 -3.82 -6.14 17.05
C ALA A 384 -5.24 -6.34 16.50
N GLN A 385 -6.14 -5.37 16.66
CA GLN A 385 -7.46 -5.45 16.06
C GLN A 385 -7.35 -5.40 14.53
N PRO A 386 -8.06 -6.29 13.82
CA PRO A 386 -8.04 -6.29 12.36
C PRO A 386 -8.60 -4.99 11.78
N GLY A 387 -7.89 -4.42 10.82
CA GLY A 387 -8.32 -3.28 10.02
C GLY A 387 -8.08 -3.53 8.53
N HIS A 388 -8.75 -2.77 7.68
CA HIS A 388 -8.63 -2.85 6.23
C HIS A 388 -8.63 -1.45 5.61
N VAL A 389 -8.12 -1.29 4.41
CA VAL A 389 -8.06 0.03 3.74
C VAL A 389 -9.42 0.70 3.55
N VAL A 390 -10.53 -0.06 3.53
CA VAL A 390 -11.89 0.51 3.51
C VAL A 390 -12.24 1.27 4.79
N ASP A 391 -11.52 1.04 5.89
CA ASP A 391 -11.71 1.69 7.18
C ASP A 391 -11.18 3.13 7.21
N LEU A 392 -10.33 3.49 6.24
CA LEU A 392 -9.76 4.83 6.20
C LEU A 392 -10.82 5.90 5.90
N MET A 393 -11.80 5.60 5.05
CA MET A 393 -12.91 6.52 4.79
C MET A 393 -13.67 6.89 6.08
N PRO A 394 -14.31 5.94 6.82
CA PRO A 394 -15.01 6.29 8.05
C PRO A 394 -14.09 6.88 9.13
N THR A 395 -12.83 6.47 9.20
CA THR A 395 -11.84 7.04 10.14
C THR A 395 -11.58 8.52 9.85
N VAL A 396 -11.32 8.87 8.61
CA VAL A 396 -11.05 10.25 8.20
C VAL A 396 -12.29 11.12 8.38
N LEU A 397 -13.48 10.61 8.07
CA LEU A 397 -14.73 11.34 8.26
C LEU A 397 -15.01 11.61 9.74
N GLU A 398 -14.80 10.64 10.63
CA GLU A 398 -14.95 10.81 12.07
C GLU A 398 -13.98 11.88 12.61
N VAL A 399 -12.70 11.79 12.25
CA VAL A 399 -11.67 12.76 12.65
C VAL A 399 -12.00 14.17 12.14
N ALA A 400 -12.54 14.29 10.94
CA ALA A 400 -12.90 15.54 10.32
C ALA A 400 -14.24 16.12 10.81
N GLY A 401 -15.05 15.33 11.52
CA GLY A 401 -16.45 15.69 11.81
C GLY A 401 -17.26 15.86 10.53
N ALA A 402 -17.01 15.01 9.53
CA ALA A 402 -17.67 15.03 8.23
C ALA A 402 -18.68 13.88 8.10
N THR A 403 -19.70 14.08 7.27
CA THR A 403 -20.73 13.07 7.02
C THR A 403 -20.54 12.45 5.64
N TYR A 404 -20.68 11.12 5.56
CA TYR A 404 -20.69 10.42 4.27
C TYR A 404 -21.94 10.83 3.47
N PRO A 405 -21.82 11.29 2.22
CA PRO A 405 -22.95 11.81 1.47
C PRO A 405 -23.89 10.69 1.01
N ALA A 406 -25.21 10.98 1.02
CA ALA A 406 -26.22 10.04 0.51
C ALA A 406 -26.31 10.03 -1.02
N GLN A 407 -25.88 11.10 -1.67
CA GLN A 407 -25.92 11.28 -3.13
C GLN A 407 -24.67 11.99 -3.64
N ARG A 408 -24.31 11.68 -4.90
CA ARG A 408 -23.27 12.37 -5.67
C ARG A 408 -23.82 12.70 -7.05
N ASN A 409 -23.88 14.00 -7.39
CA ASN A 409 -24.44 14.46 -8.69
C ASN A 409 -25.81 13.85 -9.02
N GLY A 410 -26.69 13.73 -8.01
CA GLY A 410 -28.03 13.14 -8.17
C GLY A 410 -28.07 11.61 -8.16
N VAL A 411 -26.93 10.92 -8.15
CA VAL A 411 -26.86 9.46 -8.06
C VAL A 411 -26.78 9.03 -6.59
N LYS A 412 -27.57 8.04 -6.19
CA LYS A 412 -27.48 7.45 -4.85
C LYS A 412 -26.13 6.78 -4.67
N VAL A 413 -25.45 7.11 -3.58
CA VAL A 413 -24.11 6.59 -3.28
C VAL A 413 -24.18 5.21 -2.63
N THR A 414 -23.27 4.33 -3.00
CA THR A 414 -23.06 3.04 -2.34
C THR A 414 -22.53 3.26 -0.92
N PRO A 415 -23.17 2.69 0.13
CA PRO A 415 -22.70 2.83 1.52
C PRO A 415 -21.29 2.26 1.73
N THR A 416 -20.51 2.87 2.63
CA THR A 416 -19.17 2.38 3.01
C THR A 416 -19.20 1.03 3.70
N GLU A 417 -18.14 0.24 3.53
CA GLU A 417 -17.97 -1.10 4.13
C GLU A 417 -17.10 -1.08 5.40
N GLY A 418 -16.39 0.00 5.64
CA GLY A 418 -15.41 0.11 6.72
C GLY A 418 -16.01 0.49 8.08
N VAL A 419 -15.19 0.30 9.12
CA VAL A 419 -15.42 0.81 10.48
C VAL A 419 -14.34 1.82 10.82
N SER A 420 -14.66 2.81 11.68
CA SER A 420 -13.64 3.78 12.11
C SER A 420 -12.55 3.14 12.98
N LEU A 421 -11.31 3.51 12.74
CA LEU A 421 -10.15 3.10 13.55
C LEU A 421 -9.90 4.02 14.74
N VAL A 422 -10.63 5.13 14.89
CA VAL A 422 -10.47 6.07 16.02
C VAL A 422 -10.56 5.38 17.37
N PRO A 423 -11.51 4.46 17.61
CA PRO A 423 -11.52 3.71 18.87
C PRO A 423 -10.23 2.88 19.08
N SER A 424 -9.71 2.23 18.04
CA SER A 424 -8.45 1.45 18.12
C SER A 424 -7.25 2.33 18.47
N LEU A 425 -7.19 3.56 17.98
CA LEU A 425 -6.14 4.52 18.36
C LEU A 425 -6.17 4.83 19.86
N ALA A 426 -7.35 4.83 20.45
CA ALA A 426 -7.56 5.00 21.89
C ALA A 426 -7.44 3.68 22.71
N GLY A 427 -7.15 2.56 22.04
CA GLY A 427 -7.07 1.23 22.69
C GLY A 427 -8.42 0.62 23.05
N LYS A 428 -9.48 1.06 22.35
CA LYS A 428 -10.85 0.53 22.51
C LYS A 428 -11.23 -0.36 21.32
N PRO A 429 -12.20 -1.28 21.49
CA PRO A 429 -12.73 -2.06 20.37
C PRO A 429 -13.25 -1.16 19.23
N ASN A 430 -12.90 -1.49 17.98
CA ASN A 430 -13.37 -0.74 16.81
C ASN A 430 -14.79 -1.14 16.36
N GLY A 431 -15.39 -2.12 17.03
CA GLY A 431 -16.76 -2.55 16.75
C GLY A 431 -16.94 -3.37 15.46
N ARG A 432 -15.87 -3.87 14.85
CA ARG A 432 -15.97 -4.71 13.65
C ARG A 432 -16.65 -6.05 13.99
N THR A 433 -17.78 -6.29 13.38
CA THR A 433 -18.52 -7.56 13.41
C THR A 433 -18.48 -8.28 12.08
N GLU A 434 -18.36 -7.51 10.99
CA GLU A 434 -18.36 -8.03 9.63
C GLU A 434 -16.99 -8.58 9.22
N PRO A 435 -16.96 -9.65 8.41
CA PRO A 435 -15.71 -10.18 7.85
C PRO A 435 -14.97 -9.16 6.99
N ILE A 436 -13.66 -9.40 6.83
CA ILE A 436 -12.84 -8.74 5.80
C ILE A 436 -12.74 -9.69 4.60
N TYR A 437 -12.96 -9.15 3.40
CA TYR A 437 -13.00 -9.93 2.18
C TYR A 437 -11.87 -9.51 1.23
N PHE A 438 -11.37 -10.48 0.46
CA PHE A 438 -10.28 -10.29 -0.50
C PHE A 438 -10.61 -10.98 -1.81
N MET A 439 -10.41 -10.29 -2.92
CA MET A 439 -10.50 -10.87 -4.26
C MET A 439 -9.58 -10.11 -5.21
N HIS A 440 -8.70 -10.85 -5.89
CA HIS A 440 -7.92 -10.32 -7.00
C HIS A 440 -7.52 -11.45 -7.96
N GLU A 441 -7.84 -11.32 -9.25
CA GLU A 441 -7.45 -12.30 -10.30
C GLU A 441 -7.79 -13.76 -9.94
N GLY A 442 -8.98 -14.00 -9.38
CA GLY A 442 -9.43 -15.32 -8.96
C GLY A 442 -8.84 -15.81 -7.63
N ASN A 443 -7.80 -15.15 -7.11
CA ASN A 443 -7.37 -15.34 -5.73
C ASN A 443 -8.42 -14.77 -4.80
N ARG A 444 -8.83 -15.52 -3.80
CA ARG A 444 -9.99 -15.20 -2.98
C ARG A 444 -9.72 -15.47 -1.51
N GLY A 445 -10.34 -14.71 -0.64
CA GLY A 445 -10.18 -14.87 0.80
C GLY A 445 -11.25 -14.16 1.60
N ILE A 446 -11.48 -14.67 2.81
CA ILE A 446 -12.34 -14.07 3.82
C ILE A 446 -11.71 -14.29 5.19
N ARG A 447 -11.70 -13.23 6.00
CA ARG A 447 -11.30 -13.30 7.40
C ARG A 447 -12.46 -12.92 8.30
N HIS A 448 -12.82 -13.80 9.24
CA HIS A 448 -13.80 -13.54 10.28
C HIS A 448 -13.28 -13.98 11.65
N GLY A 449 -13.13 -13.03 12.57
CA GLY A 449 -12.48 -13.29 13.85
C GLY A 449 -11.04 -13.79 13.65
N LYS A 450 -10.72 -14.94 14.24
CA LYS A 450 -9.43 -15.61 14.10
C LYS A 450 -9.29 -16.46 12.84
N TRP A 451 -10.39 -16.79 12.14
CA TRP A 451 -10.37 -17.68 11.00
C TRP A 451 -10.18 -16.92 9.69
N LYS A 452 -9.32 -17.45 8.85
CA LYS A 452 -9.15 -17.01 7.47
C LYS A 452 -9.29 -18.20 6.54
N LEU A 453 -10.21 -18.08 5.60
CA LEU A 453 -10.36 -18.99 4.47
C LEU A 453 -9.76 -18.31 3.23
N VAL A 454 -8.85 -18.96 2.54
CA VAL A 454 -8.11 -18.38 1.42
C VAL A 454 -7.86 -19.42 0.32
N ALA A 455 -7.81 -18.97 -0.94
CA ALA A 455 -7.44 -19.83 -2.05
C ALA A 455 -6.70 -19.04 -3.14
N LYS A 456 -5.65 -19.60 -3.69
CA LYS A 456 -5.09 -19.19 -4.98
C LYS A 456 -6.07 -19.57 -6.09
N HIS A 457 -6.08 -18.79 -7.18
CA HIS A 457 -6.90 -19.10 -8.34
C HIS A 457 -6.55 -20.49 -8.92
N GLY A 458 -7.58 -21.34 -9.09
CA GLY A 458 -7.41 -22.73 -9.53
C GLY A 458 -7.16 -23.74 -8.42
N ASP A 459 -6.77 -23.30 -7.23
CA ASP A 459 -6.50 -24.18 -6.09
C ASP A 459 -7.74 -24.33 -5.18
N PRO A 460 -7.82 -25.42 -4.39
CA PRO A 460 -8.86 -25.59 -3.37
C PRO A 460 -8.71 -24.54 -2.27
N TRP A 461 -9.78 -24.37 -1.47
CA TRP A 461 -9.77 -23.54 -0.29
C TRP A 461 -8.86 -24.12 0.81
N GLU A 462 -8.19 -23.22 1.54
CA GLU A 462 -7.39 -23.49 2.73
C GLU A 462 -7.97 -22.70 3.91
N LEU A 463 -8.01 -23.29 5.11
CA LEU A 463 -8.53 -22.66 6.33
C LEU A 463 -7.39 -22.52 7.38
N TYR A 464 -7.25 -21.32 7.95
CA TYR A 464 -6.22 -21.03 8.95
C TYR A 464 -6.78 -20.36 10.20
N ASP A 465 -6.28 -20.75 11.38
CA ASP A 465 -6.46 -20.04 12.65
C ASP A 465 -5.33 -19.01 12.78
N LEU A 466 -5.60 -17.74 12.49
CA LEU A 466 -4.59 -16.68 12.48
C LEU A 466 -4.04 -16.32 13.87
N GLU A 467 -4.70 -16.71 14.95
CA GLU A 467 -4.14 -16.56 16.29
C GLU A 467 -3.06 -17.60 16.57
N ALA A 468 -3.23 -18.82 16.06
CA ALA A 468 -2.29 -19.91 16.22
C ALA A 468 -1.25 -19.99 15.08
N ASP A 469 -1.57 -19.53 13.89
CA ASP A 469 -0.77 -19.68 12.65
C ASP A 469 -1.11 -18.59 11.63
N ARG A 470 -0.72 -17.36 11.88
CA ARG A 470 -0.92 -16.28 10.90
C ARG A 470 -0.01 -16.42 9.67
N THR A 471 0.99 -17.28 9.72
CA THR A 471 1.88 -17.55 8.58
C THR A 471 1.28 -18.53 7.57
N GLU A 472 0.06 -19.04 7.82
CA GLU A 472 -0.71 -19.88 6.89
C GLU A 472 0.03 -21.17 6.49
N THR A 473 0.60 -21.86 7.48
CA THR A 473 1.41 -23.10 7.26
C THR A 473 0.67 -24.38 7.58
N ARG A 474 -0.41 -24.30 8.41
CA ARG A 474 -1.15 -25.46 8.90
C ARG A 474 -2.61 -25.39 8.50
N ASN A 475 -2.93 -25.90 7.30
CA ASN A 475 -4.30 -25.92 6.79
C ASN A 475 -5.23 -26.76 7.67
N GLN A 476 -6.25 -26.13 8.25
CA GLN A 476 -7.21 -26.72 9.19
C GLN A 476 -8.56 -27.11 8.52
N ILE A 477 -8.68 -27.05 7.19
CA ILE A 477 -9.97 -27.20 6.51
C ILE A 477 -10.65 -28.56 6.80
N ASN A 478 -9.86 -29.63 6.92
CA ASN A 478 -10.37 -30.97 7.23
C ASN A 478 -10.73 -31.13 8.72
N ALA A 479 -10.09 -30.35 9.60
CA ALA A 479 -10.38 -30.38 11.04
C ALA A 479 -11.61 -29.55 11.41
N HIS A 480 -11.96 -28.53 10.58
CA HIS A 480 -13.04 -27.59 10.86
C HIS A 480 -13.93 -27.35 9.62
N PRO A 481 -14.53 -28.42 9.01
CA PRO A 481 -15.28 -28.31 7.76
C PRO A 481 -16.51 -27.41 7.86
N GLU A 482 -17.18 -27.33 9.02
CA GLU A 482 -18.36 -26.47 9.20
C GLU A 482 -17.99 -24.99 9.21
N ILE A 483 -16.82 -24.62 9.77
CA ILE A 483 -16.32 -23.25 9.73
C ILE A 483 -15.97 -22.87 8.28
N ALA A 484 -15.31 -23.75 7.55
CA ALA A 484 -14.98 -23.51 6.15
C ALA A 484 -16.24 -23.33 5.31
N LYS A 485 -17.28 -24.14 5.52
CA LYS A 485 -18.57 -24.03 4.82
C LYS A 485 -19.29 -22.72 5.11
N ASP A 486 -19.35 -22.28 6.39
CA ASP A 486 -19.93 -20.97 6.75
C ASP A 486 -19.18 -19.82 6.08
N LEU A 487 -17.84 -19.82 6.13
CA LEU A 487 -17.03 -18.78 5.52
C LEU A 487 -17.14 -18.76 3.98
N MET A 488 -17.24 -19.92 3.32
CA MET A 488 -17.52 -20.01 1.88
C MET A 488 -18.87 -19.38 1.54
N ALA A 489 -19.92 -19.71 2.29
CA ALA A 489 -21.25 -19.15 2.06
C ALA A 489 -21.28 -17.62 2.24
N ARG A 490 -20.61 -17.09 3.27
CA ARG A 490 -20.44 -15.64 3.49
C ARG A 490 -19.67 -14.98 2.36
N TYR A 491 -18.56 -15.59 1.90
CA TYR A 491 -17.78 -15.10 0.78
C TYR A 491 -18.62 -15.01 -0.50
N GLU A 492 -19.36 -16.03 -0.84
CA GLU A 492 -20.23 -16.07 -2.02
C GLU A 492 -21.36 -15.02 -1.95
N ALA A 493 -21.98 -14.84 -0.77
CA ALA A 493 -23.00 -13.82 -0.57
C ALA A 493 -22.41 -12.41 -0.76
N TRP A 494 -21.23 -12.15 -0.20
CA TRP A 494 -20.49 -10.90 -0.40
C TRP A 494 -20.12 -10.70 -1.87
N ALA A 495 -19.57 -11.70 -2.54
CA ALA A 495 -19.13 -11.62 -3.94
C ALA A 495 -20.30 -11.23 -4.87
N ARG A 496 -21.49 -11.86 -4.68
CA ARG A 496 -22.71 -11.47 -5.42
C ARG A 496 -23.12 -10.02 -5.14
N ARG A 497 -23.13 -9.60 -3.88
CA ARG A 497 -23.52 -8.23 -3.46
C ARG A 497 -22.57 -7.17 -3.99
N THR A 498 -21.29 -7.50 -4.11
CA THR A 498 -20.22 -6.54 -4.46
C THR A 498 -19.80 -6.62 -5.93
N HIS A 499 -20.55 -7.33 -6.76
CA HIS A 499 -20.32 -7.44 -8.20
C HIS A 499 -18.98 -8.07 -8.58
N VAL A 500 -18.57 -9.08 -7.81
CA VAL A 500 -17.40 -9.90 -8.14
C VAL A 500 -17.81 -10.89 -9.23
N ASP A 501 -17.39 -10.62 -10.45
CA ASP A 501 -17.56 -11.55 -11.57
C ASP A 501 -16.55 -12.70 -11.48
N ALA A 502 -16.91 -13.86 -12.05
CA ALA A 502 -15.99 -14.97 -12.15
C ALA A 502 -14.76 -14.57 -12.97
N TRP A 503 -13.58 -14.82 -12.40
CA TRP A 503 -12.33 -14.55 -13.10
C TRP A 503 -12.10 -15.57 -14.22
N SER A 504 -12.01 -15.11 -15.46
CA SER A 504 -11.79 -15.93 -16.66
C SER A 504 -10.34 -15.95 -17.14
N GLY A 505 -9.46 -15.17 -16.50
CA GLY A 505 -8.04 -15.13 -16.85
C GLY A 505 -7.30 -16.41 -16.40
N PRO A 506 -6.12 -16.68 -16.97
CA PRO A 506 -5.33 -17.84 -16.61
C PRO A 506 -4.82 -17.76 -15.17
N PRO A 507 -4.58 -18.91 -14.53
CA PRO A 507 -3.89 -18.96 -13.24
C PRO A 507 -2.52 -18.28 -13.35
N ARG A 508 -2.12 -17.56 -12.30
CA ARG A 508 -0.79 -16.96 -12.20
C ARG A 508 0.23 -17.98 -11.72
N THR A 509 1.49 -17.79 -12.11
CA THR A 509 2.63 -18.47 -11.46
C THR A 509 2.68 -18.13 -9.97
N ASP A 510 3.49 -18.84 -9.20
CA ASP A 510 3.64 -18.56 -7.76
C ASP A 510 4.29 -17.20 -7.45
N TRP A 511 4.75 -16.47 -8.45
CA TRP A 511 5.24 -15.09 -8.37
C TRP A 511 4.38 -14.07 -9.11
N GLY A 512 3.13 -14.41 -9.47
CA GLY A 512 2.12 -13.48 -9.98
C GLY A 512 2.17 -13.20 -11.49
N GLN A 513 3.00 -13.87 -12.28
CA GLN A 513 3.02 -13.71 -13.74
C GLN A 513 2.02 -14.63 -14.45
N VAL A 514 1.55 -14.20 -15.63
CA VAL A 514 0.89 -15.11 -16.57
C VAL A 514 1.94 -16.06 -17.15
N PRO A 515 1.75 -17.39 -17.06
CA PRO A 515 2.68 -18.34 -17.65
C PRO A 515 2.86 -18.09 -19.15
N PRO A 516 4.08 -18.31 -19.71
CA PRO A 516 4.34 -18.07 -21.13
C PRO A 516 3.39 -18.82 -22.08
N ALA A 517 2.98 -20.04 -21.74
CA ALA A 517 2.04 -20.85 -22.51
C ALA A 517 0.61 -20.27 -22.58
N ALA A 518 0.24 -19.37 -21.66
CA ALA A 518 -1.09 -18.74 -21.60
C ALA A 518 -1.11 -17.30 -22.15
N ARG A 519 0.01 -16.83 -22.74
CA ARG A 519 0.14 -15.49 -23.36
C ARG A 519 -0.21 -15.51 -24.84
N LYS A 520 -1.32 -16.18 -25.21
CA LYS A 520 -1.81 -16.17 -26.59
C LYS A 520 -2.69 -14.98 -26.88
#